data_62009f578552644d87031f7368e6d0aa
#
_entry.id   62009f578552644d87031f7368e6d0aa
#
_cell.length_a   1.000
_cell.length_b   1.000
_cell.length_c   1.000
_cell.angle_alpha   90.00
_cell.angle_beta   90.00
_cell.angle_gamma   90.00
#
_symmetry.space_group_name_H-M   'P 1'
#
loop_
_entity.id
_entity.type
_entity.pdbx_description
1 polymer ?
#
loop_
_entity_poly.entity_id
_entity_poly.type
_entity_poly.pdbx_seq_one_letter_code
_entity_poly.pdbx_strand_id
1 'polypeptide(L)'
;MACFGPQATGTTRPAFKLPPEGSAVLAGAKGNTFSSSNVDAGNPAEDQTNGTQAYGQSETSIAAAGQYVVEAWNDATGFFAPPCSPSFKDQATGFGFSSDGGATFTDLGGLPNVNCSTSVYQGDPSVEVLVSGGTTYFYISSLFFDASNDAEKIAMDVCRVVPGSPASLSCNSTPIIIANPGTFGFDDKDFLSIDSARGLLYASYTDFSTGDTISLAVCDVGSGKLGGLPGAPVCNSTGGPGPNYMPIATSTSCAEIEGAYPAVDPATGDVYVTYEFNWATNLFGCPLQVQEHVAYVPAATCILLPGPTGCPGGAPSFNAVNIVSMDAAFIPGYNRFPMNDFPRIAVSDASGTVSIVWNDARANPSGDILLQSFNLGSLTPVQSAPVKLNNDKTGTGAFHFLPALRNADANGNLNVSWYDRRLQPSTAYTDVYSALGVSPRATGTPGSNTRVTNVSSNWLTANSDITPNFGDYTDAYIALTPGKKGPTATMFAAWSDGRINDPQPFNAHQTLK
;
A
#
# COMPACT_ATOMS: atom_id res chain seq x y z
N MET A 1 12.74 -13.65 5.72
CA MET A 1 13.95 -13.04 5.10
C MET A 1 13.62 -11.59 4.86
N ALA A 2 14.35 -10.64 5.44
CA ALA A 2 14.07 -9.22 5.25
C ALA A 2 14.07 -8.89 3.76
N CYS A 3 12.97 -8.34 3.25
CA CYS A 3 12.84 -7.91 1.85
C CYS A 3 13.78 -6.74 1.53
N PHE A 4 14.38 -6.13 2.54
CA PHE A 4 15.24 -4.95 2.46
C PHE A 4 16.62 -5.24 3.04
N GLY A 5 17.62 -5.10 2.20
CA GLY A 5 19.02 -5.10 2.59
C GLY A 5 19.82 -4.15 1.70
N PRO A 6 20.79 -3.38 2.24
CA PRO A 6 21.64 -2.53 1.42
C PRO A 6 22.41 -3.39 0.43
N GLN A 7 22.23 -3.13 -0.87
CA GLN A 7 23.12 -3.71 -1.87
C GLN A 7 24.50 -3.04 -1.76
N ALA A 8 25.53 -3.80 -1.42
CA ALA A 8 26.91 -3.32 -1.42
C ALA A 8 27.34 -3.06 -2.88
N THR A 9 27.14 -1.85 -3.37
CA THR A 9 27.62 -1.44 -4.70
C THR A 9 28.98 -0.77 -4.55
N GLY A 10 30.04 -1.50 -4.86
CA GLY A 10 31.44 -1.02 -4.84
C GLY A 10 31.85 -0.11 -5.99
N THR A 11 30.94 0.66 -6.58
CA THR A 11 31.26 1.57 -7.69
C THR A 11 31.07 3.03 -7.29
N THR A 12 32.10 3.84 -7.54
CA THR A 12 32.01 5.31 -7.45
C THR A 12 30.95 5.78 -8.45
N ARG A 13 29.82 6.28 -7.96
CA ARG A 13 28.72 6.77 -8.77
C ARG A 13 29.00 8.16 -9.34
N PRO A 14 28.60 8.46 -10.58
CA PRO A 14 28.64 9.82 -11.10
C PRO A 14 27.67 10.72 -10.31
N ALA A 15 28.08 11.98 -10.11
CA ALA A 15 27.23 12.98 -9.47
C ALA A 15 25.87 13.10 -10.21
N PHE A 16 24.80 13.11 -9.45
CA PHE A 16 23.44 13.29 -9.95
C PHE A 16 23.33 14.58 -10.77
N LYS A 17 22.74 14.48 -11.96
CA LYS A 17 22.32 15.62 -12.77
C LYS A 17 20.88 15.37 -13.16
N LEU A 18 20.00 16.28 -12.78
CA LEU A 18 18.64 16.32 -13.33
C LEU A 18 18.72 16.28 -14.85
N PRO A 19 18.02 15.35 -15.52
CA PRO A 19 17.89 15.40 -16.97
C PRO A 19 17.28 16.76 -17.38
N PRO A 20 17.67 17.35 -18.52
CA PRO A 20 17.01 18.56 -19.00
C PRO A 20 15.51 18.29 -19.18
N GLU A 21 14.67 19.20 -18.70
CA GLU A 21 13.23 19.16 -18.93
C GLU A 21 12.97 18.91 -20.42
N GLY A 22 12.35 17.80 -20.77
CA GLY A 22 12.07 17.41 -22.15
C GLY A 22 12.66 16.10 -22.64
N SER A 23 13.37 15.32 -21.81
CA SER A 23 13.90 14.02 -22.21
C SER A 23 12.76 13.01 -22.39
N ALA A 24 12.46 12.74 -23.67
CA ALA A 24 11.56 11.70 -24.16
C ALA A 24 10.08 11.78 -23.72
N VAL A 25 9.42 12.89 -24.01
CA VAL A 25 7.97 12.87 -24.20
C VAL A 25 7.70 12.01 -25.43
N LEU A 26 7.22 10.79 -25.26
CA LEU A 26 6.60 10.04 -26.35
C LEU A 26 5.28 10.75 -26.69
N ALA A 27 5.37 11.77 -27.52
CA ALA A 27 4.22 12.42 -28.12
C ALA A 27 3.51 11.42 -29.03
N GLY A 28 2.34 10.91 -28.61
CA GLY A 28 1.56 10.08 -29.52
C GLY A 28 0.41 9.27 -28.96
N ALA A 29 0.29 9.07 -27.68
CA ALA A 29 -0.91 8.43 -27.16
C ALA A 29 -2.06 9.43 -27.10
N LYS A 30 -2.92 9.47 -28.13
CA LYS A 30 -4.25 10.07 -28.05
C LYS A 30 -5.13 9.20 -27.15
N GLY A 31 -4.95 9.33 -25.83
CA GLY A 31 -5.76 8.72 -24.81
C GLY A 31 -6.15 9.77 -23.76
N ASN A 32 -7.16 9.47 -22.96
CA ASN A 32 -7.43 10.27 -21.77
C ASN A 32 -6.19 10.24 -20.86
N THR A 33 -5.82 11.38 -20.30
CA THR A 33 -4.76 11.52 -19.30
C THR A 33 -5.37 12.04 -18.00
N PHE A 34 -4.71 11.78 -16.89
CA PHE A 34 -5.07 12.42 -15.62
C PHE A 34 -5.05 13.94 -15.75
N SER A 35 -5.94 14.61 -15.02
CA SER A 35 -6.12 16.05 -15.10
C SER A 35 -5.04 16.84 -14.36
N SER A 36 -4.41 16.23 -13.33
CA SER A 36 -3.30 16.85 -12.62
C SER A 36 -1.94 16.56 -13.27
N SER A 37 -0.95 17.39 -12.94
CA SER A 37 0.45 17.07 -13.17
C SER A 37 0.87 15.87 -12.30
N ASN A 38 1.94 15.17 -12.69
CA ASN A 38 2.62 14.26 -11.78
C ASN A 38 3.49 15.09 -10.83
N VAL A 39 3.39 14.84 -9.55
CA VAL A 39 4.08 15.57 -8.48
C VAL A 39 4.97 14.61 -7.72
N ASP A 40 6.23 14.98 -7.52
CA ASP A 40 7.17 14.32 -6.65
C ASP A 40 6.83 14.72 -5.20
N ALA A 41 6.58 13.75 -4.34
CA ALA A 41 6.30 13.99 -2.92
C ALA A 41 7.57 14.03 -2.08
N GLY A 42 8.66 13.42 -2.57
CA GLY A 42 9.99 13.45 -1.98
C GLY A 42 10.79 14.68 -2.45
N ASN A 43 11.99 14.81 -1.90
CA ASN A 43 12.95 15.83 -2.30
C ASN A 43 14.30 15.19 -2.65
N PRO A 44 14.57 14.91 -3.94
CA PRO A 44 15.81 14.25 -4.36
C PRO A 44 17.11 14.96 -3.94
N ALA A 45 17.02 16.23 -3.54
CA ALA A 45 18.19 16.97 -3.04
C ALA A 45 18.54 16.59 -1.58
N GLU A 46 17.60 15.98 -0.85
CA GLU A 46 17.78 15.51 0.52
C GLU A 46 18.22 14.05 0.59
N ASP A 47 18.21 13.32 -0.55
CA ASP A 47 18.63 11.92 -0.67
C ASP A 47 20.16 11.79 -0.52
N GLN A 48 20.70 12.40 0.54
CA GLN A 48 22.13 12.38 0.84
C GLN A 48 22.37 12.08 2.31
N THR A 49 23.19 11.08 2.56
CA THR A 49 23.63 10.75 3.91
C THR A 49 25.16 10.80 3.99
N ASN A 50 25.71 11.54 4.95
CA ASN A 50 27.16 11.71 5.14
C ASN A 50 27.92 12.11 3.85
N GLY A 51 27.30 12.90 2.95
CA GLY A 51 27.87 13.30 1.68
C GLY A 51 27.81 12.24 0.56
N THR A 52 27.13 11.12 0.80
CA THR A 52 26.84 10.07 -0.19
C THR A 52 25.36 10.08 -0.49
N GLN A 53 25.00 10.15 -1.76
CA GLN A 53 23.60 10.05 -2.17
C GLN A 53 23.13 8.60 -2.08
N ALA A 54 22.00 8.39 -1.42
CA ALA A 54 21.27 7.13 -1.41
C ALA A 54 20.12 7.21 -2.43
N TYR A 55 19.97 6.19 -3.24
CA TYR A 55 18.97 6.13 -4.30
C TYR A 55 17.86 5.14 -3.96
N GLY A 56 16.63 5.54 -4.23
CA GLY A 56 15.47 4.67 -4.21
C GLY A 56 14.47 5.03 -3.12
N GLN A 57 13.32 5.48 -3.56
CA GLN A 57 12.09 5.62 -2.79
C GLN A 57 11.06 4.72 -3.44
N SER A 58 10.48 3.81 -2.66
CA SER A 58 9.57 2.79 -3.20
C SER A 58 8.43 2.47 -2.23
N GLU A 59 7.52 1.60 -2.65
CA GLU A 59 6.41 1.15 -1.81
C GLU A 59 5.57 2.31 -1.28
N THR A 60 5.05 3.10 -2.22
CA THR A 60 4.28 4.30 -1.88
C THR A 60 2.90 3.97 -1.34
N SER A 61 2.47 4.70 -0.32
CA SER A 61 1.10 4.69 0.19
C SER A 61 0.59 6.12 0.37
N ILE A 62 -0.68 6.37 0.02
CA ILE A 62 -1.25 7.71 -0.02
C ILE A 62 -2.64 7.75 0.60
N ALA A 63 -2.96 8.81 1.36
CA ALA A 63 -4.31 9.11 1.81
C ALA A 63 -4.61 10.61 1.73
N ALA A 64 -5.89 10.96 1.53
CA ALA A 64 -6.30 12.35 1.34
C ALA A 64 -7.65 12.65 2.01
N ALA A 65 -7.76 13.85 2.59
CA ALA A 65 -8.99 14.39 3.14
C ALA A 65 -9.12 15.89 2.81
N GLY A 66 -10.05 16.22 1.91
CA GLY A 66 -10.21 17.57 1.39
C GLY A 66 -8.95 18.03 0.64
N GLN A 67 -8.31 19.11 1.13
CA GLN A 67 -7.07 19.63 0.53
C GLN A 67 -5.80 19.03 1.14
N TYR A 68 -5.91 18.18 2.14
CA TYR A 68 -4.76 17.61 2.84
C TYR A 68 -4.46 16.23 2.29
N VAL A 69 -3.20 16.00 1.90
CA VAL A 69 -2.72 14.74 1.36
C VAL A 69 -1.42 14.36 2.07
N VAL A 70 -1.29 13.11 2.44
CA VAL A 70 -0.04 12.52 2.93
C VAL A 70 0.31 11.36 2.02
N GLU A 71 1.56 11.31 1.57
CA GLU A 71 2.18 10.18 0.90
C GLU A 71 3.38 9.73 1.72
N ALA A 72 3.57 8.42 1.88
CA ALA A 72 4.70 7.82 2.57
C ALA A 72 5.34 6.76 1.67
N TRP A 73 6.64 6.49 1.92
CA TRP A 73 7.45 5.59 1.07
C TRP A 73 8.59 4.96 1.85
N ASN A 74 9.19 3.91 1.26
CA ASN A 74 10.50 3.42 1.68
C ASN A 74 11.55 4.43 1.25
N ASP A 75 12.37 4.89 2.19
CA ASP A 75 13.37 5.93 1.98
C ASP A 75 14.79 5.36 2.13
N ALA A 76 15.50 5.25 1.01
CA ALA A 76 16.88 4.76 1.00
C ALA A 76 17.81 5.60 1.89
N THR A 77 17.56 6.90 2.01
CA THR A 77 18.37 7.79 2.85
C THR A 77 18.37 7.31 4.30
N GLY A 78 17.21 6.94 4.82
CA GLY A 78 17.06 6.45 6.18
C GLY A 78 17.75 5.11 6.45
N PHE A 79 17.92 4.24 5.45
CA PHE A 79 18.66 2.98 5.61
C PHE A 79 20.17 3.20 5.80
N PHE A 80 20.73 4.28 5.27
CA PHE A 80 22.16 4.57 5.30
C PHE A 80 22.52 5.67 6.31
N ALA A 81 21.54 6.41 6.82
CA ALA A 81 21.77 7.41 7.86
C ALA A 81 22.07 6.74 9.20
N PRO A 82 22.99 7.29 10.01
CA PRO A 82 23.11 6.86 11.39
C PRO A 82 21.80 7.13 12.14
N PRO A 83 21.28 6.19 12.92
CA PRO A 83 20.10 6.42 13.73
C PRO A 83 20.24 7.70 14.56
N CYS A 84 19.21 8.53 14.62
CA CYS A 84 19.17 9.80 15.35
C CYS A 84 20.11 10.92 14.83
N SER A 85 20.63 10.83 13.61
CA SER A 85 21.56 11.86 13.08
C SER A 85 21.03 12.45 11.76
N PRO A 86 21.03 13.75 11.59
CA PRO A 86 21.27 14.84 12.55
C PRO A 86 20.08 15.09 13.48
N SER A 87 18.99 14.42 13.27
CA SER A 87 17.77 14.42 14.09
C SER A 87 17.10 13.04 13.99
N PHE A 88 16.08 12.78 14.81
CA PHE A 88 15.24 11.57 14.73
C PHE A 88 14.39 11.46 13.45
N LYS A 89 14.72 12.19 12.40
CA LYS A 89 14.07 12.17 11.10
C LYS A 89 14.71 11.22 10.08
N ASP A 90 15.87 10.65 10.40
CA ASP A 90 16.56 9.75 9.49
C ASP A 90 16.08 8.31 9.75
N GLN A 91 14.84 8.03 9.34
CA GLN A 91 14.20 6.73 9.40
C GLN A 91 13.97 6.22 7.97
N ALA A 92 13.95 4.91 7.76
CA ALA A 92 13.75 4.33 6.44
C ALA A 92 12.29 4.42 5.93
N THR A 93 11.42 5.05 6.69
CA THR A 93 10.07 5.40 6.27
C THR A 93 9.94 6.90 6.14
N GLY A 94 10.03 7.40 4.90
CA GLY A 94 9.85 8.80 4.55
C GLY A 94 8.40 9.17 4.35
N PHE A 95 8.07 10.46 4.48
CA PHE A 95 6.72 10.95 4.17
C PHE A 95 6.71 12.42 3.78
N GLY A 96 5.75 12.77 2.91
CA GLY A 96 5.48 14.12 2.44
C GLY A 96 4.05 14.56 2.73
N PHE A 97 3.86 15.87 2.84
CA PHE A 97 2.58 16.50 3.11
C PHE A 97 2.23 17.58 2.08
N SER A 98 0.99 17.53 1.60
CA SER A 98 0.38 18.58 0.78
C SER A 98 -0.79 19.23 1.54
N SER A 99 -0.87 20.57 1.46
CA SER A 99 -2.01 21.34 1.97
C SER A 99 -2.83 22.02 0.87
N ASP A 100 -2.57 21.69 -0.38
CA ASP A 100 -3.19 22.29 -1.58
C ASP A 100 -3.82 21.26 -2.54
N GLY A 101 -4.20 20.09 -1.99
CA GLY A 101 -4.89 19.04 -2.74
C GLY A 101 -3.97 18.17 -3.58
N GLY A 102 -2.69 18.07 -3.24
CA GLY A 102 -1.71 17.28 -3.98
C GLY A 102 -1.03 18.05 -5.12
N ALA A 103 -1.20 19.38 -5.19
CA ALA A 103 -0.55 20.18 -6.21
C ALA A 103 0.93 20.44 -5.91
N THR A 104 1.29 20.52 -4.62
CA THR A 104 2.67 20.57 -4.14
C THR A 104 2.83 19.76 -2.87
N PHE A 105 4.03 19.22 -2.64
CA PHE A 105 4.38 18.52 -1.41
C PHE A 105 5.57 19.17 -0.72
N THR A 106 5.61 19.02 0.59
CA THR A 106 6.79 19.27 1.42
C THR A 106 7.23 17.92 1.95
N ASP A 107 8.44 17.51 1.60
CA ASP A 107 9.12 16.39 2.20
C ASP A 107 9.40 16.69 3.68
N LEU A 108 9.01 15.79 4.56
CA LEU A 108 9.16 15.93 6.01
C LEU A 108 10.27 15.04 6.58
N GLY A 109 10.98 14.29 5.70
CA GLY A 109 11.96 13.30 6.07
C GLY A 109 11.32 12.03 6.64
N GLY A 110 12.05 11.29 7.45
CA GLY A 110 11.57 10.08 8.09
C GLY A 110 10.56 10.31 9.22
N LEU A 111 9.78 9.26 9.53
CA LEU A 111 8.81 9.29 10.63
C LEU A 111 9.49 9.62 11.96
N PRO A 112 8.94 10.54 12.79
CA PRO A 112 9.53 10.92 14.05
C PRO A 112 9.62 9.76 15.05
N ASN A 113 10.81 9.51 15.62
CA ASN A 113 11.03 8.46 16.61
C ASN A 113 11.99 8.89 17.70
N VAL A 114 11.50 9.22 18.89
CA VAL A 114 12.34 9.63 20.04
C VAL A 114 13.24 8.51 20.56
N ASN A 115 12.93 7.25 20.20
CA ASN A 115 13.68 6.07 20.61
C ASN A 115 14.63 5.56 19.50
N CYS A 116 14.97 6.40 18.54
CA CYS A 116 15.76 6.08 17.36
C CYS A 116 17.15 5.43 17.67
N SER A 117 17.66 5.54 18.89
CA SER A 117 18.88 4.85 19.31
C SER A 117 18.70 3.35 19.57
N THR A 118 17.47 2.88 19.74
CA THR A 118 17.14 1.49 20.07
C THR A 118 16.09 0.88 19.16
N SER A 119 15.45 1.70 18.31
CA SER A 119 14.42 1.25 17.40
C SER A 119 14.33 2.17 16.19
N VAL A 120 13.94 1.63 15.04
CA VAL A 120 13.87 2.39 13.78
C VAL A 120 12.65 1.95 12.96
N TYR A 121 12.03 2.90 12.25
CA TYR A 121 11.07 2.61 11.18
C TYR A 121 11.82 2.10 9.95
N GLN A 122 11.40 0.98 9.40
CA GLN A 122 12.13 0.26 8.35
C GLN A 122 11.41 0.15 7.01
N GLY A 123 10.44 0.99 6.74
CA GLY A 123 9.74 1.01 5.46
C GLY A 123 8.40 0.30 5.50
N ASP A 124 7.91 -0.10 4.33
CA ASP A 124 6.61 -0.71 4.08
C ASP A 124 5.44 0.12 4.64
N PRO A 125 5.33 1.42 4.28
CA PRO A 125 4.33 2.26 4.89
C PRO A 125 2.91 1.97 4.39
N SER A 126 1.93 2.15 5.29
CA SER A 126 0.53 2.28 4.92
C SER A 126 -0.08 3.52 5.58
N VAL A 127 -0.84 4.31 4.79
CA VAL A 127 -1.41 5.58 5.25
C VAL A 127 -2.93 5.53 5.25
N GLU A 128 -3.54 5.96 6.36
CA GLU A 128 -4.98 6.18 6.47
C GLU A 128 -5.32 7.55 7.04
N VAL A 129 -6.55 8.01 6.84
CA VAL A 129 -6.99 9.33 7.29
C VAL A 129 -8.34 9.29 8.00
N LEU A 130 -8.44 10.03 9.10
CA LEU A 130 -9.69 10.24 9.84
C LEU A 130 -9.95 11.74 9.99
N VAL A 131 -11.17 12.16 9.68
CA VAL A 131 -11.66 13.50 10.05
C VAL A 131 -12.59 13.35 11.25
N SER A 132 -12.17 13.89 12.40
CA SER A 132 -12.93 13.81 13.65
C SER A 132 -12.96 15.17 14.33
N GLY A 133 -14.15 15.63 14.73
CA GLY A 133 -14.33 16.91 15.40
C GLY A 133 -13.80 18.14 14.63
N GLY A 134 -13.76 18.06 13.28
CA GLY A 134 -13.21 19.11 12.42
C GLY A 134 -11.68 19.11 12.31
N THR A 135 -11.01 18.13 12.90
CA THR A 135 -9.56 17.93 12.80
C THR A 135 -9.28 16.73 11.92
N THR A 136 -8.26 16.83 11.05
CA THR A 136 -7.78 15.74 10.20
C THR A 136 -6.58 15.09 10.87
N TYR A 137 -6.61 13.76 10.94
CA TYR A 137 -5.54 12.90 11.47
C TYR A 137 -5.13 11.92 10.38
N PHE A 138 -3.83 11.81 10.16
CA PHE A 138 -3.24 10.76 9.32
C PHE A 138 -2.57 9.73 10.22
N TYR A 139 -2.79 8.46 9.93
CA TYR A 139 -2.15 7.31 10.57
C TYR A 139 -1.19 6.72 9.55
N ILE A 140 0.08 6.63 9.91
CA ILE A 140 1.14 6.10 9.05
C ILE A 140 1.74 4.92 9.77
N SER A 141 1.41 3.70 9.35
CA SER A 141 2.06 2.49 9.87
C SER A 141 3.30 2.13 9.06
N SER A 142 4.15 1.33 9.62
CA SER A 142 5.40 0.88 9.02
C SER A 142 5.99 -0.28 9.80
N LEU A 143 6.86 -1.03 9.17
CA LEU A 143 7.79 -1.93 9.85
C LEU A 143 8.59 -1.16 10.89
N PHE A 144 8.85 -1.81 12.03
CA PHE A 144 9.50 -1.15 13.16
C PHE A 144 10.43 -2.12 13.89
N PHE A 145 11.71 -1.99 13.59
CA PHE A 145 12.73 -2.79 14.26
C PHE A 145 12.98 -2.30 15.68
N ASP A 146 12.95 -3.22 16.63
CA ASP A 146 13.27 -2.98 18.05
C ASP A 146 14.49 -3.81 18.47
N ALA A 147 15.64 -3.15 18.55
CA ALA A 147 16.91 -3.79 18.91
C ALA A 147 16.93 -4.34 20.34
N SER A 148 15.99 -3.96 21.21
CA SER A 148 15.95 -4.45 22.59
C SER A 148 15.53 -5.91 22.68
N ASN A 149 14.79 -6.41 21.72
CA ASN A 149 14.35 -7.81 21.62
C ASN A 149 14.60 -8.44 20.24
N ASP A 150 15.35 -7.73 19.37
CA ASP A 150 15.71 -8.19 18.03
C ASP A 150 14.48 -8.64 17.24
N ALA A 151 13.48 -7.78 17.19
CA ALA A 151 12.17 -8.08 16.61
C ALA A 151 11.75 -7.01 15.60
N GLU A 152 11.17 -7.45 14.48
CA GLU A 152 10.45 -6.62 13.54
C GLU A 152 8.98 -6.58 13.92
N LYS A 153 8.51 -5.42 14.31
CA LYS A 153 7.14 -5.12 14.75
C LYS A 153 6.42 -4.30 13.69
N ILE A 154 5.12 -4.13 13.87
CA ILE A 154 4.39 -3.06 13.18
C ILE A 154 4.11 -1.94 14.17
N ALA A 155 4.49 -0.71 13.81
CA ALA A 155 4.19 0.49 14.57
C ALA A 155 3.56 1.57 13.69
N MET A 156 2.96 2.58 14.30
CA MET A 156 2.45 3.74 13.57
C MET A 156 2.77 5.04 14.27
N ASP A 157 2.84 6.10 13.47
CA ASP A 157 2.73 7.47 13.90
C ASP A 157 1.36 8.05 13.59
N VAL A 158 0.94 9.03 14.39
CA VAL A 158 -0.28 9.81 14.17
C VAL A 158 0.08 11.25 13.94
N CYS A 159 -0.28 11.77 12.79
CA CYS A 159 -0.01 13.13 12.37
C CYS A 159 -1.32 13.93 12.33
N ARG A 160 -1.41 14.99 13.10
CA ARG A 160 -2.54 15.91 13.11
C ARG A 160 -2.28 17.10 12.21
N VAL A 161 -3.25 17.46 11.37
CA VAL A 161 -3.20 18.72 10.62
C VAL A 161 -3.37 19.90 11.57
N VAL A 162 -2.40 20.82 11.51
CA VAL A 162 -2.44 22.12 12.23
C VAL A 162 -2.85 23.19 11.21
N PRO A 163 -4.02 23.83 11.39
CA PRO A 163 -4.47 24.87 10.49
C PRO A 163 -3.49 26.04 10.42
N GLY A 164 -3.28 26.55 9.21
CA GLY A 164 -2.37 27.66 8.92
C GLY A 164 -2.47 28.08 7.46
N SER A 165 -1.58 28.94 7.00
CA SER A 165 -1.45 29.33 5.61
C SER A 165 0.05 29.44 5.23
N PRO A 166 0.66 28.35 4.74
CA PRO A 166 0.11 27.01 4.56
C PRO A 166 -0.19 26.28 5.89
N ALA A 167 -1.01 25.24 5.85
CA ALA A 167 -1.18 24.32 6.97
C ALA A 167 0.06 23.42 7.13
N SER A 168 0.24 22.84 8.31
CA SER A 168 1.35 21.94 8.62
C SER A 168 0.86 20.65 9.29
N LEU A 169 1.73 19.66 9.40
CA LEU A 169 1.51 18.45 10.20
C LEU A 169 2.24 18.52 11.54
N SER A 170 1.58 17.99 12.58
CA SER A 170 2.18 17.73 13.89
C SER A 170 2.03 16.24 14.19
N CYS A 171 3.12 15.49 14.06
CA CYS A 171 3.16 14.06 14.30
C CYS A 171 3.58 13.74 15.75
N ASN A 172 3.18 12.55 16.21
CA ASN A 172 3.73 11.97 17.42
C ASN A 172 5.22 11.74 17.23
N SER A 173 5.95 11.67 18.34
CA SER A 173 7.36 11.28 18.31
C SER A 173 7.61 9.94 19.03
N THR A 174 6.57 9.37 19.62
CA THR A 174 6.61 8.06 20.28
C THR A 174 5.80 7.07 19.42
N PRO A 175 6.44 6.07 18.83
CA PRO A 175 5.76 5.06 18.03
C PRO A 175 4.67 4.34 18.81
N ILE A 176 3.53 4.08 18.18
CA ILE A 176 2.42 3.32 18.72
C ILE A 176 2.49 1.91 18.15
N ILE A 177 2.75 0.91 18.98
CA ILE A 177 2.86 -0.49 18.54
C ILE A 177 1.49 -1.04 18.17
N ILE A 178 1.34 -1.50 16.92
CA ILE A 178 0.16 -2.19 16.40
C ILE A 178 0.28 -3.70 16.59
N ALA A 179 1.44 -4.26 16.24
CA ALA A 179 1.72 -5.68 16.35
C ALA A 179 3.10 -5.92 16.96
N ASN A 180 3.24 -7.01 17.70
CA ASN A 180 4.48 -7.38 18.37
C ASN A 180 4.64 -8.91 18.36
N PRO A 181 5.48 -9.44 17.47
CA PRO A 181 5.67 -10.88 17.30
C PRO A 181 6.46 -11.54 18.44
N GLY A 182 7.00 -10.73 19.36
CA GLY A 182 7.85 -11.20 20.45
C GLY A 182 9.34 -11.15 20.12
N THR A 183 10.16 -11.75 20.98
CA THR A 183 11.63 -11.75 20.81
C THR A 183 12.03 -12.59 19.59
N PHE A 184 12.88 -12.03 18.73
CA PHE A 184 13.30 -12.61 17.45
C PHE A 184 12.15 -12.85 16.47
N GLY A 185 11.00 -12.21 16.70
CA GLY A 185 9.85 -12.33 15.81
C GLY A 185 9.93 -11.37 14.63
N PHE A 186 9.16 -11.68 13.59
CA PHE A 186 9.15 -10.91 12.35
C PHE A 186 7.71 -10.75 11.81
N ASP A 187 7.19 -9.52 11.83
CA ASP A 187 5.96 -9.10 11.17
C ASP A 187 6.30 -8.33 9.90
N ASP A 188 5.51 -8.48 8.83
CA ASP A 188 5.78 -7.84 7.53
C ASP A 188 4.48 -7.48 6.79
N LYS A 189 4.59 -6.57 5.80
CA LYS A 189 3.55 -6.18 4.85
C LYS A 189 2.24 -5.75 5.54
N ASP A 190 2.35 -4.72 6.38
CA ASP A 190 1.20 -4.16 7.05
C ASP A 190 0.40 -3.21 6.16
N PHE A 191 -0.93 -3.34 6.20
CA PHE A 191 -1.82 -2.41 5.54
C PHE A 191 -2.98 -2.00 6.44
N LEU A 192 -3.33 -0.71 6.36
CA LEU A 192 -4.37 -0.10 7.17
C LEU A 192 -5.71 0.00 6.43
N SER A 193 -6.79 -0.07 7.19
CA SER A 193 -8.14 0.32 6.76
C SER A 193 -8.91 0.90 7.94
N ILE A 194 -9.65 1.98 7.70
CA ILE A 194 -10.36 2.71 8.77
C ILE A 194 -11.88 2.58 8.68
N ASP A 195 -12.51 2.24 9.82
CA ASP A 195 -13.94 2.41 10.06
C ASP A 195 -14.15 3.76 10.74
N SER A 196 -14.26 4.81 9.96
CA SER A 196 -14.47 6.17 10.46
C SER A 196 -15.81 6.33 11.17
N ALA A 197 -16.81 5.53 10.81
CA ALA A 197 -18.13 5.58 11.44
C ALA A 197 -18.10 5.02 12.88
N ARG A 198 -17.23 4.05 13.15
CA ARG A 198 -17.12 3.38 14.46
C ARG A 198 -15.87 3.78 15.23
N GLY A 199 -14.95 4.56 14.61
CA GLY A 199 -13.71 5.00 15.24
C GLY A 199 -12.74 3.86 15.50
N LEU A 200 -12.62 2.92 14.55
CA LEU A 200 -11.74 1.77 14.59
C LEU A 200 -10.78 1.80 13.40
N LEU A 201 -9.53 1.46 13.64
CA LEU A 201 -8.50 1.28 12.62
C LEU A 201 -8.06 -0.18 12.64
N TYR A 202 -8.05 -0.81 11.49
CA TYR A 202 -7.62 -2.19 11.30
C TYR A 202 -6.27 -2.22 10.59
N ALA A 203 -5.39 -3.11 11.03
CA ALA A 203 -4.14 -3.41 10.36
C ALA A 203 -4.04 -4.91 10.10
N SER A 204 -3.91 -5.29 8.83
CA SER A 204 -3.55 -6.66 8.47
C SER A 204 -2.06 -6.74 8.20
N TYR A 205 -1.45 -7.89 8.48
CA TYR A 205 -0.02 -8.14 8.29
C TYR A 205 0.26 -9.64 8.27
N THR A 206 1.47 -10.01 7.89
CA THR A 206 1.96 -11.39 7.97
C THR A 206 2.89 -11.54 9.17
N ASP A 207 2.61 -12.46 10.07
CA ASP A 207 3.50 -12.90 11.16
C ASP A 207 4.27 -14.14 10.70
N PHE A 208 5.55 -13.97 10.43
CA PHE A 208 6.46 -15.06 10.03
C PHE A 208 7.03 -15.83 11.22
N SER A 209 6.81 -15.37 12.46
CA SER A 209 7.33 -16.01 13.68
C SER A 209 6.58 -17.29 14.03
N THR A 210 5.31 -17.38 13.65
CA THR A 210 4.40 -18.47 14.02
C THR A 210 4.01 -19.35 12.83
N GLY A 211 4.78 -19.29 11.72
CA GLY A 211 4.56 -20.11 10.53
C GLY A 211 3.65 -19.42 9.53
N ASP A 212 4.05 -18.28 9.02
CA ASP A 212 3.38 -17.45 8.03
C ASP A 212 1.87 -17.33 8.28
N THR A 213 1.51 -16.43 9.15
CA THR A 213 0.12 -16.24 9.58
C THR A 213 -0.37 -14.85 9.18
N ILE A 214 -1.41 -14.78 8.35
CA ILE A 214 -2.13 -13.53 8.12
C ILE A 214 -2.88 -13.17 9.39
N SER A 215 -2.59 -12.01 9.95
CA SER A 215 -3.14 -11.50 11.19
C SER A 215 -3.87 -10.17 10.98
N LEU A 216 -4.85 -9.89 11.84
CA LEU A 216 -5.61 -8.64 11.87
C LEU A 216 -5.54 -8.04 13.27
N ALA A 217 -4.95 -6.85 13.39
CA ALA A 217 -4.96 -6.04 14.60
C ALA A 217 -6.04 -4.96 14.54
N VAL A 218 -6.49 -4.50 15.71
CA VAL A 218 -7.51 -3.44 15.85
C VAL A 218 -7.02 -2.36 16.79
N CYS A 219 -7.12 -1.10 16.37
CA CYS A 219 -6.85 0.07 17.19
C CYS A 219 -8.13 0.91 17.36
N ASP A 220 -8.38 1.34 18.59
CA ASP A 220 -9.40 2.34 18.91
C ASP A 220 -8.86 3.73 18.61
N VAL A 221 -9.50 4.41 17.66
CA VAL A 221 -9.16 5.79 17.24
C VAL A 221 -10.30 6.77 17.51
N GLY A 222 -11.17 6.44 18.46
CA GLY A 222 -12.29 7.28 18.86
C GLY A 222 -13.59 6.54 19.10
N SER A 223 -13.58 5.21 19.08
CA SER A 223 -14.75 4.39 19.44
C SER A 223 -15.08 4.44 20.93
N GLY A 224 -14.11 4.79 21.74
CA GLY A 224 -14.19 4.76 23.22
C GLY A 224 -14.17 3.37 23.83
N LYS A 225 -13.99 2.34 23.03
CA LYS A 225 -14.06 0.94 23.48
C LYS A 225 -12.80 0.46 24.19
N LEU A 226 -11.62 0.89 23.71
CA LEU A 226 -10.32 0.67 24.39
C LEU A 226 -9.81 1.94 25.06
N GLY A 227 -10.57 3.05 25.00
CA GLY A 227 -10.16 4.36 25.51
C GLY A 227 -9.23 5.14 24.58
N GLY A 228 -9.11 4.71 23.34
CA GLY A 228 -8.36 5.41 22.31
C GLY A 228 -9.04 6.69 21.83
N LEU A 229 -8.23 7.63 21.37
CA LEU A 229 -8.64 8.91 20.78
C LEU A 229 -8.03 9.04 19.39
N PRO A 230 -8.58 9.90 18.50
CA PRO A 230 -8.02 10.10 17.17
C PRO A 230 -6.54 10.48 17.15
N GLY A 231 -6.08 11.29 18.11
CA GLY A 231 -4.68 11.68 18.25
C GLY A 231 -3.84 10.81 19.20
N ALA A 232 -4.45 9.81 19.82
CA ALA A 232 -3.81 8.88 20.77
C ALA A 232 -4.51 7.52 20.70
N PRO A 233 -4.31 6.76 19.61
CA PRO A 233 -4.88 5.44 19.44
C PRO A 233 -4.46 4.46 20.54
N VAL A 234 -5.33 3.50 20.83
CA VAL A 234 -5.03 2.34 21.67
C VAL A 234 -5.28 1.08 20.89
N CYS A 235 -4.24 0.30 20.65
CA CYS A 235 -4.33 -0.95 19.89
C CYS A 235 -4.50 -2.15 20.80
N ASN A 236 -5.15 -3.20 20.30
CA ASN A 236 -5.42 -4.44 21.04
C ASN A 236 -4.13 -5.19 21.40
N SER A 237 -3.03 -4.91 20.72
CA SER A 237 -1.71 -5.51 20.88
C SER A 237 -0.88 -4.96 22.04
N THR A 238 -1.38 -3.98 22.79
CA THR A 238 -0.62 -3.30 23.85
C THR A 238 -0.56 -4.12 25.15
N GLY A 239 0.15 -5.22 25.17
CA GLY A 239 0.24 -6.03 26.40
C GLY A 239 1.29 -7.13 26.42
N GLY A 240 2.14 -7.20 25.42
CA GLY A 240 3.22 -8.20 25.34
C GLY A 240 2.97 -9.27 24.26
N PRO A 241 3.94 -10.16 24.03
CA PRO A 241 3.80 -11.24 23.06
C PRO A 241 2.63 -12.14 23.48
N GLY A 242 1.62 -12.18 22.66
CA GLY A 242 0.44 -12.99 22.94
C GLY A 242 -0.80 -12.45 22.20
N PRO A 243 -1.86 -13.23 22.08
CA PRO A 243 -2.86 -13.16 21.03
C PRO A 243 -3.86 -12.01 21.18
N ASN A 244 -3.37 -10.79 21.11
CA ASN A 244 -4.24 -9.59 21.03
C ASN A 244 -4.60 -9.23 19.58
N TYR A 245 -4.14 -10.04 18.62
CA TYR A 245 -4.49 -9.99 17.20
C TYR A 245 -5.14 -11.31 16.78
N MET A 246 -5.89 -11.25 15.69
CA MET A 246 -6.62 -12.40 15.21
C MET A 246 -5.89 -13.04 14.04
N PRO A 247 -5.52 -14.32 14.11
CA PRO A 247 -5.09 -15.06 12.94
C PRO A 247 -6.27 -15.24 11.98
N ILE A 248 -6.12 -14.78 10.74
CA ILE A 248 -7.10 -14.93 9.67
C ILE A 248 -6.86 -16.22 8.90
N ALA A 249 -5.59 -16.49 8.61
CA ALA A 249 -5.15 -17.68 7.92
C ALA A 249 -3.74 -18.04 8.39
N THR A 250 -3.41 -19.33 8.34
CA THR A 250 -2.05 -19.82 8.62
C THR A 250 -1.61 -20.71 7.46
N SER A 251 -0.38 -20.56 7.05
CA SER A 251 0.19 -21.36 5.97
C SER A 251 0.19 -22.86 6.30
N THR A 252 0.17 -23.64 5.26
CA THR A 252 0.50 -25.06 5.35
C THR A 252 2.01 -25.24 5.20
N SER A 253 2.54 -26.42 5.54
CA SER A 253 3.98 -26.71 5.63
C SER A 253 4.83 -26.44 4.38
N CYS A 254 4.26 -25.99 3.27
CA CYS A 254 5.00 -25.68 2.05
C CYS A 254 4.51 -24.43 1.31
N ALA A 255 3.49 -23.74 1.82
CA ALA A 255 2.94 -22.56 1.16
C ALA A 255 3.19 -21.33 2.03
N GLU A 256 3.86 -20.34 1.49
CA GLU A 256 3.91 -19.01 2.10
C GLU A 256 2.63 -18.24 1.80
N ILE A 257 2.18 -17.43 2.75
CA ILE A 257 1.04 -16.53 2.60
C ILE A 257 1.46 -15.13 3.01
N GLU A 258 1.16 -14.14 2.18
CA GLU A 258 1.65 -12.78 2.37
C GLU A 258 0.73 -11.74 1.69
N GLY A 259 1.07 -10.44 1.85
CA GLY A 259 0.42 -9.35 1.13
C GLY A 259 -1.01 -9.08 1.56
N ALA A 260 -1.27 -9.14 2.87
CA ALA A 260 -2.61 -8.99 3.42
C ALA A 260 -3.14 -7.55 3.33
N TYR A 261 -4.28 -7.35 2.65
CA TYR A 261 -4.97 -6.05 2.58
C TYR A 261 -6.35 -6.11 3.23
N PRO A 262 -6.67 -5.21 4.19
CA PRO A 262 -7.98 -5.12 4.81
C PRO A 262 -8.87 -4.11 4.09
N ALA A 263 -10.18 -4.37 4.07
CA ALA A 263 -11.20 -3.39 3.68
C ALA A 263 -12.40 -3.52 4.61
N VAL A 264 -12.93 -2.38 5.05
CA VAL A 264 -14.08 -2.33 5.95
C VAL A 264 -15.34 -2.00 5.19
N ASP A 265 -16.43 -2.71 5.50
CA ASP A 265 -17.77 -2.32 5.09
C ASP A 265 -18.27 -1.19 6.02
N PRO A 266 -18.43 0.04 5.52
CA PRO A 266 -18.82 1.17 6.36
C PRO A 266 -20.25 1.03 6.91
N ALA A 267 -21.11 0.24 6.28
CA ALA A 267 -22.49 0.02 6.75
C ALA A 267 -22.52 -0.91 7.97
N THR A 268 -21.82 -2.02 7.94
CA THR A 268 -21.88 -3.07 8.96
C THR A 268 -20.69 -3.03 9.94
N GLY A 269 -19.51 -2.57 9.49
CA GLY A 269 -18.24 -2.70 10.18
C GLY A 269 -17.57 -4.07 9.98
N ASP A 270 -18.10 -4.89 9.09
CA ASP A 270 -17.48 -6.14 8.70
C ASP A 270 -16.16 -5.86 7.98
N VAL A 271 -15.15 -6.70 8.21
CA VAL A 271 -13.84 -6.57 7.58
C VAL A 271 -13.62 -7.70 6.60
N TYR A 272 -13.05 -7.38 5.46
CA TYR A 272 -12.62 -8.33 4.46
C TYR A 272 -11.10 -8.22 4.35
N VAL A 273 -10.40 -9.36 4.33
CA VAL A 273 -8.94 -9.40 4.20
C VAL A 273 -8.60 -10.25 2.98
N THR A 274 -7.87 -9.66 2.04
CA THR A 274 -7.30 -10.40 0.92
C THR A 274 -5.83 -10.69 1.15
N TYR A 275 -5.32 -11.77 0.59
CA TYR A 275 -3.90 -12.14 0.66
C TYR A 275 -3.56 -13.13 -0.44
N GLU A 276 -2.28 -13.22 -0.78
CA GLU A 276 -1.75 -14.20 -1.71
C GLU A 276 -1.32 -15.47 -0.99
N PHE A 277 -1.66 -16.62 -1.57
CA PHE A 277 -1.29 -17.94 -1.08
C PHE A 277 -0.29 -18.58 -2.02
N ASN A 278 0.83 -19.03 -1.47
CA ASN A 278 1.87 -19.78 -2.16
C ASN A 278 2.63 -18.96 -3.22
N TRP A 279 2.91 -17.69 -2.91
CA TRP A 279 3.59 -16.77 -3.81
C TRP A 279 5.01 -17.23 -4.23
N ALA A 280 5.70 -18.00 -3.41
CA ALA A 280 7.07 -18.46 -3.68
C ALA A 280 7.15 -19.93 -4.19
N THR A 281 6.12 -20.41 -4.88
CA THR A 281 5.98 -21.80 -5.35
C THR A 281 7.25 -22.39 -5.96
N ASN A 282 7.91 -21.63 -6.84
CA ASN A 282 9.06 -22.12 -7.59
C ASN A 282 10.37 -22.10 -6.80
N LEU A 283 10.46 -21.31 -5.74
CA LEU A 283 11.66 -21.22 -4.90
C LEU A 283 11.75 -22.34 -3.88
N PHE A 284 10.62 -22.72 -3.28
CA PHE A 284 10.59 -23.70 -2.19
C PHE A 284 10.09 -25.08 -2.60
N GLY A 285 9.81 -25.27 -3.89
CA GLY A 285 9.39 -26.56 -4.42
C GLY A 285 8.01 -27.02 -3.91
N CYS A 286 7.18 -26.09 -3.43
CA CYS A 286 5.81 -26.39 -3.04
C CYS A 286 4.97 -26.73 -4.29
N PRO A 287 4.29 -27.88 -4.32
CA PRO A 287 3.48 -28.27 -5.49
C PRO A 287 2.12 -27.57 -5.54
N LEU A 288 1.81 -26.72 -4.54
CA LEU A 288 0.53 -26.03 -4.49
C LEU A 288 0.50 -24.87 -5.47
N GLN A 289 -0.68 -24.58 -5.98
CA GLN A 289 -0.89 -23.53 -6.96
C GLN A 289 -1.03 -22.18 -6.26
N VAL A 290 -0.52 -21.11 -6.87
CA VAL A 290 -0.73 -19.72 -6.41
C VAL A 290 -2.21 -19.40 -6.46
N GLN A 291 -2.71 -18.70 -5.46
CA GLN A 291 -4.12 -18.34 -5.30
C GLN A 291 -4.26 -17.00 -4.59
N GLU A 292 -5.22 -16.19 -5.06
CA GLU A 292 -5.68 -15.01 -4.33
C GLU A 292 -6.84 -15.41 -3.39
N HIS A 293 -6.76 -15.00 -2.14
CA HIS A 293 -7.76 -15.31 -1.13
C HIS A 293 -8.51 -14.06 -0.67
N VAL A 294 -9.78 -14.24 -0.31
CA VAL A 294 -10.58 -13.22 0.38
C VAL A 294 -11.23 -13.87 1.59
N ALA A 295 -10.90 -13.40 2.78
CA ALA A 295 -11.49 -13.81 4.04
C ALA A 295 -12.53 -12.79 4.51
N TYR A 296 -13.64 -13.28 5.08
CA TYR A 296 -14.72 -12.46 5.66
C TYR A 296 -14.66 -12.53 7.18
N VAL A 297 -14.51 -11.38 7.83
CA VAL A 297 -14.43 -11.19 9.27
C VAL A 297 -15.64 -10.38 9.74
N PRO A 298 -16.71 -11.02 10.29
CA PRO A 298 -17.90 -10.30 10.75
C PRO A 298 -17.57 -9.32 11.88
N ALA A 299 -18.19 -8.16 11.91
CA ALA A 299 -18.05 -7.14 12.96
C ALA A 299 -18.40 -7.66 14.36
N ALA A 300 -19.26 -8.67 14.44
CA ALA A 300 -19.66 -9.31 15.69
C ALA A 300 -18.63 -10.31 16.23
N THR A 301 -17.48 -10.52 15.54
CA THR A 301 -16.42 -11.36 16.09
C THR A 301 -15.75 -10.72 17.30
N CYS A 302 -15.27 -11.54 18.19
CA CYS A 302 -14.76 -11.09 19.49
C CYS A 302 -13.54 -10.18 19.40
N ILE A 303 -12.77 -10.20 18.31
CA ILE A 303 -11.63 -9.27 18.15
C ILE A 303 -12.08 -7.86 17.76
N LEU A 304 -13.19 -7.74 17.04
CA LEU A 304 -13.77 -6.45 16.66
C LEU A 304 -14.56 -5.83 17.84
N LEU A 305 -14.78 -6.61 18.89
CA LEU A 305 -15.35 -6.18 20.17
C LEU A 305 -14.20 -6.05 21.17
N PRO A 306 -13.75 -4.85 21.52
CA PRO A 306 -12.64 -4.68 22.45
C PRO A 306 -12.96 -5.28 23.81
N GLY A 307 -12.06 -6.13 24.27
CA GLY A 307 -12.09 -6.73 25.61
C GLY A 307 -10.79 -7.45 25.87
N PRO A 308 -10.35 -7.54 27.13
CA PRO A 308 -9.04 -8.09 27.50
C PRO A 308 -8.93 -9.61 27.35
N THR A 309 -9.96 -10.27 26.87
CA THR A 309 -9.99 -11.72 26.75
C THR A 309 -10.34 -12.09 25.32
N GLY A 310 -9.40 -12.69 24.62
CA GLY A 310 -9.66 -13.26 23.29
C GLY A 310 -10.97 -14.06 23.21
N CYS A 311 -11.33 -14.51 22.03
CA CYS A 311 -12.58 -15.23 21.80
C CYS A 311 -12.78 -16.38 22.78
N PRO A 312 -13.86 -16.40 23.57
CA PRO A 312 -14.19 -17.57 24.37
C PRO A 312 -14.43 -18.76 23.44
N GLY A 313 -13.57 -19.80 23.54
CA GLY A 313 -13.75 -21.04 22.77
C GLY A 313 -12.82 -21.24 21.56
N GLY A 314 -11.81 -20.41 21.36
CA GLY A 314 -10.79 -20.55 20.31
C GLY A 314 -10.91 -19.55 19.18
N ALA A 315 -9.94 -19.54 18.28
CA ALA A 315 -9.95 -18.69 17.09
C ALA A 315 -11.16 -19.05 16.20
N PRO A 316 -11.97 -18.08 15.78
CA PRO A 316 -13.05 -18.34 14.84
C PRO A 316 -12.48 -18.78 13.50
N SER A 317 -13.17 -19.71 12.84
CA SER A 317 -12.90 -19.99 11.42
C SER A 317 -13.62 -18.97 10.56
N PHE A 318 -12.91 -18.34 9.63
CA PHE A 318 -13.49 -17.38 8.71
C PHE A 318 -13.92 -18.07 7.43
N ASN A 319 -15.05 -17.62 6.88
CA ASN A 319 -15.40 -17.98 5.52
C ASN A 319 -14.38 -17.30 4.58
N ALA A 320 -13.73 -18.09 3.74
CA ALA A 320 -12.81 -17.59 2.75
C ALA A 320 -13.13 -18.20 1.38
N VAL A 321 -12.83 -17.44 0.34
CA VAL A 321 -12.85 -17.89 -1.05
C VAL A 321 -11.47 -17.72 -1.65
N ASN A 322 -11.14 -18.54 -2.63
CA ASN A 322 -9.88 -18.49 -3.34
C ASN A 322 -10.10 -18.46 -4.85
N ILE A 323 -9.16 -17.84 -5.55
CA ILE A 323 -9.11 -17.76 -6.99
C ILE A 323 -7.73 -18.23 -7.42
N VAL A 324 -7.68 -19.20 -8.32
CA VAL A 324 -6.41 -19.63 -8.91
C VAL A 324 -5.78 -18.48 -9.67
N SER A 325 -4.48 -18.24 -9.47
CA SER A 325 -3.67 -17.22 -10.13
C SER A 325 -2.33 -17.80 -10.63
N MET A 326 -1.51 -16.96 -11.22
CA MET A 326 -0.15 -17.27 -11.64
C MET A 326 0.67 -16.00 -11.65
N ASP A 327 1.78 -16.01 -10.95
CA ASP A 327 2.73 -14.91 -10.91
C ASP A 327 3.28 -14.60 -12.30
N ALA A 328 3.48 -13.32 -12.56
CA ALA A 328 4.16 -12.90 -13.78
C ALA A 328 5.62 -13.38 -13.76
N ALA A 329 6.14 -13.63 -14.96
CA ALA A 329 7.55 -13.92 -15.13
C ALA A 329 8.42 -12.69 -14.86
N PHE A 330 9.74 -12.88 -14.88
CA PHE A 330 10.73 -11.83 -14.76
C PHE A 330 10.38 -10.57 -15.57
N ILE A 331 10.29 -9.43 -14.88
CA ILE A 331 10.03 -8.11 -15.46
C ILE A 331 11.37 -7.37 -15.67
N PRO A 332 11.76 -7.04 -16.92
CA PRO A 332 13.03 -6.38 -17.20
C PRO A 332 13.21 -5.07 -16.40
N GLY A 333 14.32 -4.93 -15.68
CA GLY A 333 14.63 -3.76 -14.85
C GLY A 333 13.96 -3.74 -13.47
N TYR A 334 13.15 -4.74 -13.14
CA TYR A 334 12.63 -4.95 -11.80
C TYR A 334 13.46 -6.05 -11.12
N ASN A 335 13.97 -5.80 -9.91
CA ASN A 335 14.93 -6.69 -9.27
C ASN A 335 14.31 -7.65 -8.25
N ARG A 336 12.99 -7.74 -8.18
CA ARG A 336 12.25 -8.74 -7.40
C ARG A 336 12.02 -10.02 -8.21
N PHE A 337 12.28 -11.16 -7.58
CA PHE A 337 11.93 -12.48 -8.11
C PHE A 337 11.80 -13.50 -6.97
N PRO A 338 10.70 -14.27 -6.88
CA PRO A 338 9.51 -14.15 -7.71
C PRO A 338 8.85 -12.79 -7.56
N MET A 339 7.99 -12.44 -8.51
CA MET A 339 7.19 -11.24 -8.40
C MET A 339 6.06 -11.49 -7.39
N ASN A 340 5.73 -10.49 -6.60
CA ASN A 340 4.56 -10.51 -5.75
C ASN A 340 3.34 -10.03 -6.55
N ASP A 341 2.29 -10.83 -6.57
CA ASP A 341 1.02 -10.51 -7.23
C ASP A 341 -0.05 -10.10 -6.21
N PHE A 342 0.38 -9.53 -5.09
CA PHE A 342 -0.47 -9.20 -3.93
C PHE A 342 -1.80 -8.58 -4.33
N PRO A 343 -2.93 -9.24 -3.98
CA PRO A 343 -4.25 -8.76 -4.35
C PRO A 343 -4.61 -7.50 -3.57
N ARG A 344 -5.27 -6.56 -4.23
CA ARG A 344 -5.79 -5.34 -3.64
C ARG A 344 -7.28 -5.44 -3.51
N ILE A 345 -7.86 -4.79 -2.50
CA ILE A 345 -9.25 -4.97 -2.12
C ILE A 345 -9.98 -3.65 -1.94
N ALA A 346 -11.26 -3.61 -2.33
CA ALA A 346 -12.18 -2.54 -1.97
C ALA A 346 -13.56 -3.10 -1.64
N VAL A 347 -14.21 -2.53 -0.65
CA VAL A 347 -15.63 -2.72 -0.37
C VAL A 347 -16.42 -1.62 -1.06
N SER A 348 -17.52 -2.01 -1.70
CA SER A 348 -18.54 -1.11 -2.25
C SER A 348 -19.88 -1.42 -1.63
N ASP A 349 -20.25 -0.67 -0.59
CA ASP A 349 -21.57 -0.78 0.04
C ASP A 349 -22.70 -0.48 -0.95
N ALA A 350 -22.54 0.54 -1.79
CA ALA A 350 -23.52 0.92 -2.79
C ALA A 350 -23.86 -0.21 -3.80
N SER A 351 -22.92 -1.08 -4.12
CA SER A 351 -23.12 -2.26 -4.98
C SER A 351 -23.33 -3.56 -4.20
N GLY A 352 -23.13 -3.55 -2.87
CA GLY A 352 -23.18 -4.73 -2.01
C GLY A 352 -22.09 -5.75 -2.33
N THR A 353 -20.86 -5.28 -2.65
CA THR A 353 -19.76 -6.15 -3.09
C THR A 353 -18.44 -5.85 -2.41
N VAL A 354 -17.63 -6.88 -2.23
CA VAL A 354 -16.19 -6.79 -2.05
C VAL A 354 -15.51 -7.22 -3.34
N SER A 355 -14.49 -6.47 -3.75
CA SER A 355 -13.79 -6.67 -5.03
C SER A 355 -12.30 -6.74 -4.80
N ILE A 356 -11.63 -7.67 -5.48
CA ILE A 356 -10.16 -7.77 -5.51
C ILE A 356 -9.63 -7.59 -6.92
N VAL A 357 -8.43 -7.04 -7.01
CA VAL A 357 -7.65 -6.94 -8.25
C VAL A 357 -6.25 -7.48 -8.00
N TRP A 358 -5.68 -8.16 -9.01
CA TRP A 358 -4.33 -8.71 -8.99
C TRP A 358 -3.76 -8.75 -10.40
N ASN A 359 -2.46 -8.97 -10.55
CA ASN A 359 -1.94 -9.31 -11.87
C ASN A 359 -1.88 -10.83 -12.05
N ASP A 360 -2.08 -11.31 -13.27
CA ASP A 360 -2.22 -12.74 -13.56
C ASP A 360 -1.59 -13.10 -14.89
N ALA A 361 -0.66 -14.04 -14.86
CA ALA A 361 0.08 -14.48 -16.04
C ALA A 361 -0.51 -15.70 -16.74
N ARG A 362 -1.66 -16.25 -16.32
CA ARG A 362 -2.25 -17.46 -16.93
C ARG A 362 -2.63 -17.30 -18.38
N ALA A 363 -3.18 -16.14 -18.76
CA ALA A 363 -3.60 -15.86 -20.13
C ALA A 363 -2.57 -15.06 -20.93
N ASN A 364 -1.80 -14.24 -20.27
CA ASN A 364 -0.73 -13.41 -20.81
C ASN A 364 0.53 -13.57 -19.94
N PRO A 365 1.61 -14.21 -20.43
CA PRO A 365 2.81 -14.43 -19.62
C PRO A 365 3.46 -13.17 -19.06
N SER A 366 3.14 -12.00 -19.63
CA SER A 366 3.58 -10.69 -19.14
C SER A 366 2.63 -10.08 -18.09
N GLY A 367 1.59 -10.81 -17.69
CA GLY A 367 0.57 -10.39 -16.74
C GLY A 367 -0.54 -9.53 -17.36
N ASP A 368 -1.77 -9.78 -16.93
CA ASP A 368 -2.94 -8.92 -17.11
C ASP A 368 -3.48 -8.53 -15.74
N ILE A 369 -4.11 -7.36 -15.62
CA ILE A 369 -4.79 -6.95 -14.39
C ILE A 369 -6.19 -7.51 -14.41
N LEU A 370 -6.50 -8.36 -13.44
CA LEU A 370 -7.80 -9.02 -13.29
C LEU A 370 -8.61 -8.45 -12.11
N LEU A 371 -9.91 -8.52 -12.24
CA LEU A 371 -10.91 -8.15 -11.24
C LEU A 371 -11.84 -9.31 -10.98
N GLN A 372 -12.08 -9.63 -9.70
CA GLN A 372 -13.18 -10.49 -9.26
C GLN A 372 -13.91 -9.83 -8.11
N SER A 373 -15.23 -9.85 -8.17
CA SER A 373 -16.08 -9.33 -7.10
C SER A 373 -16.93 -10.42 -6.48
N PHE A 374 -17.26 -10.24 -5.21
CA PHE A 374 -18.08 -11.14 -4.41
C PHE A 374 -19.17 -10.35 -3.69
N ASN A 375 -20.33 -10.96 -3.46
CA ASN A 375 -21.36 -10.35 -2.64
C ASN A 375 -20.93 -10.29 -1.16
N LEU A 376 -21.18 -9.16 -0.51
CA LEU A 376 -20.88 -8.97 0.90
C LEU A 376 -21.53 -10.07 1.77
N GLY A 377 -20.87 -10.43 2.85
CA GLY A 377 -21.29 -11.44 3.83
C GLY A 377 -21.26 -12.88 3.33
N SER A 378 -21.66 -13.13 2.09
CA SER A 378 -21.76 -14.49 1.54
C SER A 378 -20.54 -14.95 0.76
N LEU A 379 -19.72 -14.03 0.27
CA LEU A 379 -18.59 -14.26 -0.65
C LEU A 379 -18.98 -15.06 -1.92
N THR A 380 -20.25 -14.98 -2.33
CA THR A 380 -20.68 -15.58 -3.59
C THR A 380 -20.13 -14.77 -4.76
N PRO A 381 -19.47 -15.38 -5.75
CA PRO A 381 -18.93 -14.65 -6.89
C PRO A 381 -20.01 -13.88 -7.65
N VAL A 382 -19.70 -12.63 -8.01
CA VAL A 382 -20.58 -11.80 -8.86
C VAL A 382 -20.39 -12.16 -10.33
N GLN A 383 -19.13 -12.31 -10.75
CA GLN A 383 -18.80 -12.76 -12.11
C GLN A 383 -18.52 -14.27 -12.10
N SER A 384 -18.86 -14.94 -13.18
CA SER A 384 -18.54 -16.37 -13.37
C SER A 384 -17.05 -16.64 -13.62
N ALA A 385 -16.28 -15.61 -13.98
CA ALA A 385 -14.83 -15.63 -14.17
C ALA A 385 -14.29 -14.22 -13.97
N PRO A 386 -12.99 -14.07 -13.59
CA PRO A 386 -12.34 -12.77 -13.49
C PRO A 386 -12.43 -11.94 -14.76
N VAL A 387 -12.53 -10.63 -14.60
CA VAL A 387 -12.63 -9.65 -15.69
C VAL A 387 -11.29 -8.96 -15.88
N LYS A 388 -10.77 -8.96 -17.11
CA LYS A 388 -9.55 -8.23 -17.46
C LYS A 388 -9.82 -6.72 -17.47
N LEU A 389 -8.95 -5.93 -16.81
CA LEU A 389 -9.07 -4.47 -16.71
C LEU A 389 -8.22 -3.72 -17.73
N ASN A 390 -7.00 -4.17 -18.03
CA ASN A 390 -6.19 -3.56 -19.06
C ASN A 390 -6.80 -3.84 -20.45
N ASN A 391 -7.01 -2.79 -21.23
CA ASN A 391 -7.73 -2.87 -22.50
C ASN A 391 -6.81 -2.82 -23.73
N ASP A 392 -5.50 -2.97 -23.54
CA ASP A 392 -4.55 -3.08 -24.63
C ASP A 392 -4.75 -4.35 -25.45
N LYS A 393 -4.21 -4.31 -26.68
CA LYS A 393 -4.39 -5.40 -27.63
C LYS A 393 -3.70 -6.67 -27.14
N THR A 394 -4.44 -7.77 -27.10
CA THR A 394 -3.89 -9.09 -26.72
C THR A 394 -2.71 -9.49 -27.61
N GLY A 395 -1.68 -10.09 -27.00
CA GLY A 395 -0.51 -10.61 -27.69
C GLY A 395 0.58 -9.56 -28.00
N THR A 396 0.51 -8.38 -27.42
CA THR A 396 1.59 -7.38 -27.51
C THR A 396 2.82 -7.75 -26.68
N GLY A 397 2.66 -8.61 -25.66
CA GLY A 397 3.70 -8.92 -24.68
C GLY A 397 3.94 -7.77 -23.69
N ALA A 398 3.01 -6.82 -23.60
CA ALA A 398 3.10 -5.74 -22.63
C ALA A 398 2.92 -6.27 -21.20
N PHE A 399 3.76 -5.81 -20.31
CA PHE A 399 3.66 -6.12 -18.88
C PHE A 399 2.63 -5.20 -18.19
N HIS A 400 1.80 -5.79 -17.31
CA HIS A 400 0.87 -5.10 -16.43
C HIS A 400 1.02 -5.72 -15.05
N PHE A 401 1.38 -4.91 -14.04
CA PHE A 401 1.75 -5.44 -12.74
C PHE A 401 1.56 -4.41 -11.61
N LEU A 402 1.62 -4.88 -10.37
CA LEU A 402 1.43 -4.14 -9.12
C LEU A 402 0.20 -3.22 -9.17
N PRO A 403 -1.01 -3.79 -9.28
CA PRO A 403 -2.23 -3.01 -9.25
C PRO A 403 -2.46 -2.38 -7.88
N ALA A 404 -3.15 -1.22 -7.88
CA ALA A 404 -3.62 -0.55 -6.69
C ALA A 404 -5.13 -0.35 -6.74
N LEU A 405 -5.78 -0.69 -5.63
CA LEU A 405 -7.20 -0.48 -5.39
C LEU A 405 -7.40 -0.34 -3.89
N ARG A 406 -8.20 0.65 -3.45
CA ARG A 406 -8.44 0.82 -2.03
C ARG A 406 -9.91 1.04 -1.70
N ASN A 407 -10.48 2.16 -2.07
CA ASN A 407 -11.85 2.51 -1.74
C ASN A 407 -12.72 2.59 -3.01
N ALA A 408 -14.01 2.26 -2.91
CA ALA A 408 -14.96 2.59 -3.97
C ALA A 408 -15.26 4.10 -3.99
N ASP A 409 -15.64 4.62 -5.17
CA ASP A 409 -16.08 6.00 -5.30
C ASP A 409 -17.50 6.21 -4.73
N ALA A 410 -18.00 7.46 -4.79
CA ALA A 410 -19.31 7.81 -4.28
C ALA A 410 -20.50 7.08 -4.97
N ASN A 411 -20.27 6.53 -6.16
CA ASN A 411 -21.25 5.75 -6.92
C ASN A 411 -21.08 4.23 -6.70
N GLY A 412 -20.09 3.84 -5.89
CA GLY A 412 -19.74 2.45 -5.63
C GLY A 412 -18.91 1.80 -6.73
N ASN A 413 -18.33 2.59 -7.64
CA ASN A 413 -17.43 2.08 -8.66
C ASN A 413 -16.00 1.98 -8.15
N LEU A 414 -15.22 1.12 -8.81
CA LEU A 414 -13.82 0.88 -8.55
C LEU A 414 -12.96 1.76 -9.46
N ASN A 415 -11.83 2.20 -8.93
CA ASN A 415 -10.84 2.98 -9.67
C ASN A 415 -9.47 2.35 -9.40
N VAL A 416 -8.90 1.72 -10.41
CA VAL A 416 -7.73 0.86 -10.30
C VAL A 416 -6.58 1.48 -11.09
N SER A 417 -5.37 1.51 -10.53
CA SER A 417 -4.15 1.88 -11.24
C SER A 417 -3.15 0.70 -11.24
N TRP A 418 -2.19 0.71 -12.15
CA TRP A 418 -1.15 -0.33 -12.27
C TRP A 418 0.03 0.15 -13.09
N TYR A 419 1.20 -0.46 -12.94
CA TYR A 419 2.31 -0.28 -13.87
C TYR A 419 2.03 -0.97 -15.20
N ASP A 420 2.40 -0.30 -16.30
CA ASP A 420 2.00 -0.67 -17.65
C ASP A 420 3.09 -0.37 -18.68
N ARG A 421 3.38 -1.31 -19.54
CA ARG A 421 4.38 -1.17 -20.61
C ARG A 421 3.79 -1.19 -22.02
N ARG A 422 2.49 -0.93 -22.18
CA ARG A 422 1.81 -0.96 -23.49
C ARG A 422 2.35 -0.02 -24.54
N LEU A 423 2.99 1.10 -24.13
CA LEU A 423 3.57 2.05 -25.07
C LEU A 423 4.87 1.53 -25.70
N GLN A 424 5.62 0.71 -24.97
CA GLN A 424 6.89 0.10 -25.43
C GLN A 424 7.06 -1.32 -24.88
N PRO A 425 6.26 -2.29 -25.35
CA PRO A 425 6.17 -3.62 -24.74
C PRO A 425 7.49 -4.41 -24.69
N SER A 426 8.42 -4.14 -25.62
CA SER A 426 9.71 -4.83 -25.71
C SER A 426 10.85 -4.15 -24.94
N THR A 427 10.54 -3.13 -24.13
CA THR A 427 11.53 -2.35 -23.40
C THR A 427 11.22 -2.34 -21.89
N ALA A 428 12.07 -1.69 -21.10
CA ALA A 428 11.84 -1.45 -19.68
C ALA A 428 11.22 -0.07 -19.38
N TYR A 429 10.74 0.65 -20.40
CA TYR A 429 9.99 1.87 -20.19
C TYR A 429 8.62 1.58 -19.60
N THR A 430 8.38 2.12 -18.42
CA THR A 430 7.20 1.85 -17.59
C THR A 430 6.39 3.12 -17.39
N ASP A 431 5.09 2.98 -17.50
CA ASP A 431 4.08 3.99 -17.22
C ASP A 431 3.15 3.50 -16.11
N VAL A 432 2.30 4.39 -15.60
CA VAL A 432 1.13 4.04 -14.80
C VAL A 432 -0.13 4.32 -15.61
N TYR A 433 -1.04 3.36 -15.63
CA TYR A 433 -2.37 3.46 -16.21
C TYR A 433 -3.45 3.22 -15.16
N SER A 434 -4.67 3.64 -15.48
CA SER A 434 -5.83 3.38 -14.63
C SER A 434 -7.07 2.99 -15.44
N ALA A 435 -7.94 2.20 -14.81
CA ALA A 435 -9.32 1.98 -15.20
C ALA A 435 -10.22 2.72 -14.21
N LEU A 436 -10.94 3.73 -14.68
CA LEU A 436 -11.78 4.59 -13.84
C LEU A 436 -13.27 4.22 -13.99
N GLY A 437 -14.01 4.32 -12.88
CA GLY A 437 -15.45 4.11 -12.85
C GLY A 437 -15.87 2.68 -13.21
N VAL A 438 -15.08 1.68 -12.87
CA VAL A 438 -15.35 0.28 -13.16
C VAL A 438 -16.45 -0.22 -12.22
N SER A 439 -17.55 -0.68 -12.80
CA SER A 439 -18.60 -1.33 -11.99
C SER A 439 -18.06 -2.62 -11.35
N PRO A 440 -18.24 -2.84 -10.03
CA PRO A 440 -17.92 -4.13 -9.41
C PRO A 440 -18.70 -5.30 -10.03
N ARG A 441 -19.77 -5.03 -10.77
CA ARG A 441 -20.60 -6.01 -11.47
C ARG A 441 -20.33 -6.09 -12.97
N ALA A 442 -19.21 -5.49 -13.43
CA ALA A 442 -18.79 -5.56 -14.83
C ALA A 442 -18.58 -7.03 -15.27
N THR A 443 -18.97 -7.33 -16.51
CA THR A 443 -18.82 -8.66 -17.12
C THR A 443 -17.85 -8.66 -18.30
N GLY A 444 -17.21 -7.52 -18.57
CA GLY A 444 -16.26 -7.37 -19.68
C GLY A 444 -15.24 -6.28 -19.41
N THR A 445 -14.16 -6.31 -20.17
CA THR A 445 -13.08 -5.33 -20.10
C THR A 445 -13.60 -3.89 -20.25
N PRO A 446 -13.16 -2.94 -19.41
CA PRO A 446 -13.52 -1.53 -19.55
C PRO A 446 -13.15 -0.96 -20.92
N GLY A 447 -14.00 -0.06 -21.44
CA GLY A 447 -13.82 0.49 -22.78
C GLY A 447 -12.61 1.40 -22.94
N SER A 448 -12.09 1.99 -21.84
CA SER A 448 -10.94 2.89 -21.87
C SER A 448 -10.10 2.75 -20.61
N ASN A 449 -8.78 2.82 -20.78
CA ASN A 449 -7.85 3.09 -19.70
C ASN A 449 -7.28 4.50 -19.87
N THR A 450 -6.94 5.13 -18.75
CA THR A 450 -6.39 6.48 -18.69
C THR A 450 -4.92 6.40 -18.30
N ARG A 451 -4.03 7.06 -19.04
CA ARG A 451 -2.62 7.17 -18.64
C ARG A 451 -2.50 8.15 -17.47
N VAL A 452 -1.82 7.72 -16.41
CA VAL A 452 -1.57 8.52 -15.19
C VAL A 452 -0.25 9.29 -15.33
N THR A 453 0.82 8.59 -15.74
CA THR A 453 2.13 9.18 -15.96
C THR A 453 2.13 10.11 -17.18
N ASN A 454 2.85 11.24 -17.08
CA ASN A 454 3.11 12.14 -18.22
C ASN A 454 4.47 11.84 -18.89
N VAL A 455 5.35 11.09 -18.21
CA VAL A 455 6.66 10.65 -18.70
C VAL A 455 6.81 9.16 -18.37
N SER A 456 7.35 8.40 -19.33
CA SER A 456 7.71 6.98 -19.09
C SER A 456 9.08 6.89 -18.42
N SER A 457 9.23 6.08 -17.38
CA SER A 457 10.52 5.85 -16.72
C SER A 457 11.21 4.58 -17.22
N ASN A 458 12.53 4.65 -17.43
CA ASN A 458 13.32 3.50 -17.86
C ASN A 458 13.90 2.75 -16.66
N TRP A 459 13.31 1.63 -16.30
CA TRP A 459 13.71 0.86 -15.12
C TRP A 459 15.07 0.18 -15.21
N LEU A 460 15.65 0.06 -16.43
CA LEU A 460 17.03 -0.45 -16.60
C LEU A 460 18.10 0.58 -16.24
N THR A 461 17.76 1.87 -16.22
CA THR A 461 18.72 2.95 -15.94
C THR A 461 18.49 3.60 -14.56
N ALA A 462 17.40 3.29 -13.89
CA ALA A 462 17.15 3.78 -12.53
C ALA A 462 18.13 3.13 -11.56
N ASN A 463 18.76 3.96 -10.74
CA ASN A 463 19.63 3.51 -9.67
C ASN A 463 18.79 3.31 -8.41
N SER A 464 18.95 2.18 -7.73
CA SER A 464 18.36 1.94 -6.43
C SER A 464 19.34 1.27 -5.52
N ASP A 465 19.38 1.69 -4.27
CA ASP A 465 20.17 1.11 -3.19
C ASP A 465 19.38 0.13 -2.34
N ILE A 466 18.07 0.04 -2.61
CA ILE A 466 17.15 -0.88 -1.93
C ILE A 466 16.64 -1.95 -2.91
N THR A 467 16.12 -3.04 -2.35
CA THR A 467 15.47 -4.14 -3.07
C THR A 467 14.13 -4.42 -2.38
N PRO A 468 13.01 -4.44 -3.14
CA PRO A 468 12.90 -4.21 -4.58
C PRO A 468 13.04 -2.73 -4.99
N ASN A 469 13.63 -2.48 -6.15
CA ASN A 469 14.00 -1.14 -6.61
C ASN A 469 12.81 -0.19 -6.85
N PHE A 470 11.62 -0.71 -7.12
CA PHE A 470 10.37 0.05 -7.28
C PHE A 470 9.29 -0.40 -6.31
N GLY A 471 9.68 -1.20 -5.29
CA GLY A 471 8.79 -1.74 -4.27
C GLY A 471 7.92 -2.90 -4.73
N ASP A 472 7.21 -3.49 -3.78
CA ASP A 472 6.29 -4.61 -3.99
C ASP A 472 4.85 -4.14 -4.23
N TYR A 473 4.59 -2.85 -4.08
CA TYR A 473 3.25 -2.29 -4.24
C TYR A 473 3.27 -0.81 -4.64
N THR A 474 2.11 -0.36 -5.14
CA THR A 474 1.72 1.02 -5.35
C THR A 474 0.42 1.28 -4.60
N ASP A 475 -0.07 2.52 -4.54
CA ASP A 475 -1.34 2.81 -3.89
C ASP A 475 -2.27 3.67 -4.75
N ALA A 476 -3.58 3.58 -4.45
CA ALA A 476 -4.63 4.37 -5.07
C ALA A 476 -5.73 4.65 -4.04
N TYR A 477 -5.89 5.90 -3.66
CA TYR A 477 -6.84 6.33 -2.64
C TYR A 477 -7.98 7.15 -3.24
N ILE A 478 -9.21 6.87 -2.82
CA ILE A 478 -10.38 7.66 -3.20
C ILE A 478 -10.79 8.58 -2.06
N ALA A 479 -10.54 9.88 -2.21
CA ALA A 479 -10.98 10.89 -1.28
C ALA A 479 -12.41 11.35 -1.63
N LEU A 480 -13.32 11.27 -0.67
CA LEU A 480 -14.69 11.79 -0.78
C LEU A 480 -14.78 13.17 -0.14
N THR A 481 -15.12 14.18 -0.93
CA THR A 481 -15.33 15.56 -0.44
C THR A 481 -16.82 15.89 -0.46
N PRO A 482 -17.42 16.24 0.68
CA PRO A 482 -18.84 16.61 0.73
C PRO A 482 -19.13 17.81 -0.19
N GLY A 483 -20.20 17.74 -0.97
CA GLY A 483 -20.65 18.80 -1.87
C GLY A 483 -22.16 19.03 -1.81
N LYS A 484 -22.62 20.20 -2.26
CA LYS A 484 -24.07 20.55 -2.25
C LYS A 484 -24.92 19.65 -3.16
N LYS A 485 -24.30 18.98 -4.15
CA LYS A 485 -24.98 18.08 -5.11
C LYS A 485 -24.67 16.61 -4.86
N GLY A 486 -24.10 16.25 -3.74
CA GLY A 486 -23.54 14.96 -3.40
C GLY A 486 -22.02 15.03 -3.25
N PRO A 487 -21.39 13.98 -2.69
CA PRO A 487 -19.92 13.95 -2.56
C PRO A 487 -19.24 13.93 -3.93
N THR A 488 -18.13 14.64 -4.03
CA THR A 488 -17.21 14.54 -5.16
C THR A 488 -16.11 13.57 -4.78
N ALA A 489 -15.81 12.63 -5.65
CA ALA A 489 -14.72 11.69 -5.47
C ALA A 489 -13.49 12.15 -6.25
N THR A 490 -12.32 12.04 -5.64
CA THR A 490 -11.03 12.28 -6.28
C THR A 490 -10.15 11.06 -6.04
N MET A 491 -9.65 10.46 -7.13
CA MET A 491 -8.64 9.41 -7.05
C MET A 491 -7.26 10.06 -6.96
N PHE A 492 -6.48 9.64 -6.00
CA PHE A 492 -5.04 9.85 -5.90
C PHE A 492 -4.35 8.53 -6.23
N ALA A 493 -3.46 8.53 -7.20
CA ALA A 493 -2.59 7.40 -7.52
C ALA A 493 -1.17 7.75 -7.11
N ALA A 494 -0.50 6.86 -6.39
CA ALA A 494 0.88 7.00 -5.93
C ALA A 494 1.72 5.83 -6.43
N TRP A 495 2.95 6.13 -6.89
CA TRP A 495 3.85 5.13 -7.45
C TRP A 495 5.32 5.55 -7.32
N SER A 496 6.22 4.58 -7.34
CA SER A 496 7.65 4.83 -7.48
C SER A 496 8.02 5.10 -8.94
N ASP A 497 8.65 6.22 -9.24
CA ASP A 497 8.95 6.69 -10.60
C ASP A 497 10.44 6.94 -10.82
N GLY A 498 11.02 6.22 -11.75
CA GLY A 498 12.46 6.31 -12.09
C GLY A 498 12.79 7.33 -13.18
N ARG A 499 11.94 8.32 -13.47
CA ARG A 499 12.13 9.30 -14.59
C ARG A 499 13.39 10.15 -14.47
N ILE A 500 13.91 10.32 -13.26
CA ILE A 500 15.15 11.05 -12.99
C ILE A 500 16.36 10.14 -12.78
N ASN A 501 16.25 8.85 -13.11
CA ASN A 501 17.21 7.76 -12.85
C ASN A 501 17.38 7.41 -11.37
N ASP A 502 16.48 7.88 -10.54
CA ASP A 502 16.35 7.62 -9.12
C ASP A 502 14.86 7.37 -8.86
N PRO A 503 14.45 6.21 -8.34
CA PRO A 503 13.06 5.97 -7.99
C PRO A 503 12.62 6.97 -6.92
N GLN A 504 11.57 7.76 -7.22
CA GLN A 504 11.00 8.78 -6.35
C GLN A 504 9.50 8.56 -6.14
N PRO A 505 8.91 9.00 -5.02
CA PRO A 505 7.50 8.87 -4.74
C PRO A 505 6.70 9.91 -5.52
N PHE A 506 6.12 9.50 -6.64
CA PHE A 506 5.27 10.36 -7.47
C PHE A 506 3.80 10.07 -7.25
N ASN A 507 3.00 11.11 -7.33
CA ASN A 507 1.55 10.99 -7.35
C ASN A 507 0.90 11.83 -8.45
N ALA A 508 -0.36 11.52 -8.71
CA ALA A 508 -1.26 12.34 -9.51
C ALA A 508 -2.70 12.12 -9.05
N HIS A 509 -3.58 13.08 -9.31
CA HIS A 509 -4.98 12.97 -8.94
C HIS A 509 -5.93 13.26 -10.10
N GLN A 510 -7.12 12.67 -10.00
CA GLN A 510 -8.21 12.82 -10.96
C GLN A 510 -9.54 12.95 -10.24
N THR A 511 -10.25 14.06 -10.48
CA THR A 511 -11.65 14.16 -10.06
C THR A 511 -12.51 13.20 -10.90
N LEU A 512 -13.25 12.33 -10.22
CA LEU A 512 -14.14 11.35 -10.83
C LEU A 512 -15.51 11.98 -11.11
N LYS A 513 -16.15 11.53 -12.18
CA LYS A 513 -17.46 12.07 -12.65
C LYS A 513 -18.62 11.19 -12.24
#